data_e81b6d3985a45871ade195893a380ab5
#
_entry.id   e81b6d3985a45871ade195893a380ab5
#
_cell.length_a   1.000
_cell.length_b   1.000
_cell.length_c   1.000
_cell.angle_alpha   90.00
_cell.angle_beta   90.00
_cell.angle_gamma   90.00
#
_symmetry.space_group_name_H-M   'P 1'
#
loop_
_entity.id
_entity.type
_entity.pdbx_description
1 polymer ?
#
loop_
_entity_poly.entity_id
_entity_poly.type
_entity_poly.pdbx_seq_one_letter_code
_entity_poly.pdbx_strand_id
1 'polypeptide(L)'
;KTNSNYQQEFRQLGMQLMGRMDAEEWKEFYAKLVYWELELDNIEDSGMREIFEMQKKEANKLFCDFIEDNYLDWVNGTEDAPQMIHTLVKDKIAPFIGKEKTAVLVIDNLRFDQWKMIEPILSRYFTKEEEEIVFSILPTATHYARNAFFAGLLPSGIEKRFPTLWKNEDDE
;
A
#
# COMPACT_ATOMS: atom_id res chain seq x y z
N LYS A 1 -12.06 -21.90 -20.96
CA LYS A 1 -10.83 -21.06 -21.05
C LYS A 1 -10.47 -20.37 -19.73
N THR A 2 -11.42 -20.12 -18.84
CA THR A 2 -11.23 -19.35 -17.61
C THR A 2 -10.48 -20.15 -16.53
N ASN A 3 -10.89 -21.39 -16.23
CA ASN A 3 -10.31 -22.20 -15.14
C ASN A 3 -8.82 -22.55 -15.34
N SER A 4 -8.37 -22.78 -16.56
CA SER A 4 -6.96 -23.08 -16.85
C SER A 4 -6.03 -21.88 -16.57
N ASN A 5 -6.53 -20.68 -16.78
CA ASN A 5 -5.79 -19.43 -16.53
C ASN A 5 -5.59 -19.19 -15.03
N TYR A 6 -6.62 -19.40 -14.21
CA TYR A 6 -6.54 -19.24 -12.75
C TYR A 6 -5.53 -20.18 -12.10
N GLN A 7 -5.54 -21.46 -12.51
CA GLN A 7 -4.60 -22.44 -11.98
C GLN A 7 -3.14 -22.09 -12.30
N GLN A 8 -2.89 -21.56 -13.49
CA GLN A 8 -1.56 -21.11 -13.88
C GLN A 8 -1.12 -19.90 -13.06
N GLU A 9 -2.00 -18.91 -12.89
CA GLU A 9 -1.71 -17.70 -12.13
C GLU A 9 -1.47 -18.00 -10.65
N PHE A 10 -2.29 -18.84 -10.03
CA PHE A 10 -2.10 -19.23 -8.62
C PHE A 10 -0.82 -20.05 -8.42
N ARG A 11 -0.42 -20.82 -9.42
CA ARG A 11 0.90 -21.48 -9.40
C ARG A 11 2.03 -20.47 -9.46
N GLN A 12 1.91 -19.41 -10.27
CA GLN A 12 2.90 -18.35 -10.35
C GLN A 12 2.98 -17.54 -9.04
N LEU A 13 1.85 -17.20 -8.43
CA LEU A 13 1.81 -16.57 -7.12
C LEU A 13 2.51 -17.43 -6.06
N GLY A 14 2.22 -18.74 -6.04
CA GLY A 14 2.90 -19.69 -5.14
C GLY A 14 4.41 -19.76 -5.37
N MET A 15 4.87 -19.73 -6.62
CA MET A 15 6.30 -19.72 -6.94
C MET A 15 6.98 -18.42 -6.52
N GLN A 16 6.32 -17.27 -6.67
CA GLN A 16 6.85 -15.99 -6.18
C GLN A 16 7.04 -15.99 -4.65
N LEU A 17 6.12 -16.60 -3.91
CA LEU A 17 6.22 -16.74 -2.45
C LEU A 17 7.37 -17.66 -2.00
N MET A 18 7.86 -18.55 -2.86
CA MET A 18 9.03 -19.40 -2.56
C MET A 18 10.36 -18.66 -2.72
N GLY A 19 10.38 -17.52 -3.40
CA GLY A 19 11.54 -16.65 -3.60
C GLY A 19 11.64 -15.54 -2.55
N ARG A 20 12.74 -14.79 -2.57
CA ARG A 20 12.83 -13.51 -1.87
C ARG A 20 12.32 -12.43 -2.79
N MET A 21 11.41 -11.59 -2.29
CA MET A 21 10.89 -10.41 -3.00
C MET A 21 11.47 -9.15 -2.40
N ASP A 22 11.86 -8.21 -3.25
CA ASP A 22 12.18 -6.85 -2.84
C ASP A 22 10.93 -5.97 -2.66
N ALA A 23 11.12 -4.69 -2.34
CA ALA A 23 10.01 -3.78 -2.06
C ALA A 23 9.08 -3.58 -3.28
N GLU A 24 9.64 -3.48 -4.49
CA GLU A 24 8.85 -3.30 -5.70
C GLU A 24 8.11 -4.59 -6.08
N GLU A 25 8.77 -5.72 -5.96
CA GLU A 25 8.15 -7.03 -6.18
C GLU A 25 6.99 -7.28 -5.21
N TRP A 26 7.10 -6.85 -3.94
CA TRP A 26 6.01 -6.92 -2.97
C TRP A 26 4.81 -6.03 -3.35
N LYS A 27 5.04 -4.83 -3.87
CA LYS A 27 3.97 -3.96 -4.38
C LYS A 27 3.22 -4.61 -5.55
N GLU A 28 3.97 -5.16 -6.51
CA GLU A 28 3.38 -5.87 -7.65
C GLU A 28 2.61 -7.12 -7.22
N PHE A 29 3.16 -7.88 -6.29
CA PHE A 29 2.51 -9.06 -5.73
C PHE A 29 1.21 -8.69 -5.02
N TYR A 30 1.21 -7.64 -4.20
CA TYR A 30 0.01 -7.14 -3.55
C TYR A 30 -1.07 -6.71 -4.55
N ALA A 31 -0.68 -6.00 -5.60
CA ALA A 31 -1.62 -5.61 -6.66
C ALA A 31 -2.25 -6.84 -7.35
N LYS A 32 -1.48 -7.90 -7.59
CA LYS A 32 -2.00 -9.18 -8.12
C LYS A 32 -2.94 -9.86 -7.14
N LEU A 33 -2.62 -9.88 -5.85
CA LEU A 33 -3.53 -10.44 -4.83
C LEU A 33 -4.89 -9.72 -4.84
N VAL A 34 -4.88 -8.39 -4.86
CA VAL A 34 -6.11 -7.59 -4.90
C VAL A 34 -6.91 -7.86 -6.19
N TYR A 35 -6.23 -7.93 -7.32
CA TYR A 35 -6.89 -8.26 -8.60
C TYR A 35 -7.59 -9.62 -8.54
N TRP A 36 -6.91 -10.65 -8.07
CA TRP A 36 -7.48 -12.00 -7.99
C TRP A 36 -8.55 -12.14 -6.93
N GLU A 37 -8.47 -11.41 -5.83
CA GLU A 37 -9.53 -11.34 -4.82
C GLU A 37 -10.84 -10.85 -5.44
N LEU A 38 -10.79 -9.74 -6.19
CA LEU A 38 -11.95 -9.19 -6.90
C LEU A 38 -12.47 -10.12 -8.00
N GLU A 39 -11.60 -10.78 -8.74
CA GLU A 39 -12.00 -11.76 -9.75
C GLU A 39 -12.70 -12.98 -9.12
N LEU A 40 -12.19 -13.49 -8.00
CA LEU A 40 -12.77 -14.63 -7.29
C LEU A 40 -14.13 -14.34 -6.67
N ASP A 41 -14.45 -13.08 -6.37
CA ASP A 41 -15.78 -12.69 -5.87
C ASP A 41 -16.87 -12.94 -6.92
N ASN A 42 -16.50 -12.98 -8.19
CA ASN A 42 -17.40 -13.27 -9.31
C ASN A 42 -17.46 -14.75 -9.68
N ILE A 43 -16.76 -15.64 -8.97
CA ILE A 43 -16.65 -17.08 -9.31
C ILE A 43 -17.14 -17.94 -8.16
N GLU A 44 -18.02 -18.89 -8.47
CA GLU A 44 -18.54 -19.89 -7.52
C GLU A 44 -17.65 -21.15 -7.43
N ASP A 45 -16.32 -20.98 -7.33
CA ASP A 45 -15.38 -22.10 -7.15
C ASP A 45 -14.76 -22.04 -5.74
N SER A 46 -15.29 -22.88 -4.85
CA SER A 46 -14.83 -22.93 -3.46
C SER A 46 -13.40 -23.45 -3.31
N GLY A 47 -12.95 -24.35 -4.18
CA GLY A 47 -11.60 -24.91 -4.12
C GLY A 47 -10.54 -23.88 -4.49
N MET A 48 -10.81 -23.07 -5.51
CA MET A 48 -9.92 -21.97 -5.90
C MET A 48 -9.83 -20.89 -4.81
N ARG A 49 -10.96 -20.57 -4.20
CA ARG A 49 -11.01 -19.60 -3.10
C ARG A 49 -10.20 -20.07 -1.90
N GLU A 50 -10.27 -21.34 -1.55
CA GLU A 50 -9.49 -21.93 -0.46
C GLU A 50 -7.98 -21.84 -0.72
N ILE A 51 -7.53 -22.21 -1.93
CA ILE A 51 -6.12 -22.10 -2.34
C ILE A 51 -5.64 -20.64 -2.25
N PHE A 52 -6.44 -19.70 -2.74
CA PHE A 52 -6.11 -18.28 -2.69
C PHE A 52 -5.98 -17.76 -1.26
N GLU A 53 -6.89 -18.12 -0.37
CA GLU A 53 -6.83 -17.74 1.04
C GLU A 53 -5.60 -18.31 1.76
N MET A 54 -5.19 -19.53 1.41
CA MET A 54 -3.93 -20.09 1.90
C MET A 54 -2.72 -19.28 1.43
N GLN A 55 -2.68 -18.88 0.16
CA GLN A 55 -1.61 -18.06 -0.39
C GLN A 55 -1.59 -16.65 0.23
N LYS A 56 -2.75 -16.04 0.49
CA LYS A 56 -2.83 -14.76 1.21
C LYS A 56 -2.24 -14.84 2.62
N LYS A 57 -2.54 -15.91 3.34
CA LYS A 57 -1.99 -16.12 4.70
C LYS A 57 -0.48 -16.29 4.67
N GLU A 58 0.04 -17.07 3.72
CA GLU A 58 1.47 -17.26 3.56
C GLU A 58 2.15 -15.95 3.13
N ALA A 59 1.58 -15.22 2.18
CA ALA A 59 2.07 -13.92 1.76
C ALA A 59 2.13 -12.93 2.93
N ASN A 60 1.10 -12.88 3.76
CA ASN A 60 1.08 -12.01 4.92
C ASN A 60 2.19 -12.32 5.92
N LYS A 61 2.47 -13.60 6.16
CA LYS A 61 3.57 -14.04 7.02
C LYS A 61 4.93 -13.60 6.46
N LEU A 62 5.19 -13.93 5.20
CA LEU A 62 6.45 -13.58 4.54
C LEU A 62 6.65 -12.07 4.41
N PHE A 63 5.56 -11.32 4.23
CA PHE A 63 5.60 -9.86 4.22
C PHE A 63 5.91 -9.29 5.60
N CYS A 64 5.40 -9.88 6.68
CA CYS A 64 5.79 -9.48 8.04
C CYS A 64 7.29 -9.67 8.28
N ASP A 65 7.84 -10.83 7.88
CA ASP A 65 9.27 -11.11 8.00
C ASP A 65 10.09 -10.09 7.16
N PHE A 66 9.63 -9.78 5.94
CA PHE A 66 10.26 -8.78 5.09
C PHE A 66 10.24 -7.37 5.71
N ILE A 67 9.13 -6.95 6.32
CA ILE A 67 9.03 -5.66 7.01
C ILE A 67 9.92 -5.63 8.25
N GLU A 68 9.97 -6.71 9.02
CA GLU A 68 10.83 -6.82 10.20
C GLU A 68 12.32 -6.65 9.85
N ASP A 69 12.73 -7.25 8.72
CA ASP A 69 14.11 -7.16 8.22
C ASP A 69 14.52 -5.78 7.69
N ASN A 70 13.56 -4.98 7.16
CA ASN A 70 13.89 -3.78 6.36
C ASN A 70 13.39 -2.46 6.95
N TYR A 71 12.33 -2.48 7.76
CA TYR A 71 11.61 -1.27 8.15
C TYR A 71 12.46 -0.23 8.88
N LEU A 72 13.35 -0.67 9.78
CA LEU A 72 14.19 0.25 10.54
C LEU A 72 15.16 1.01 9.63
N ASP A 73 15.72 0.36 8.64
CA ASP A 73 16.61 0.98 7.66
C ASP A 73 15.85 2.03 6.85
N TRP A 74 14.62 1.71 6.42
CA TRP A 74 13.80 2.65 5.66
C TRP A 74 13.44 3.92 6.44
N VAL A 75 13.03 3.79 7.69
CA VAL A 75 12.67 4.97 8.51
C VAL A 75 13.92 5.79 8.93
N ASN A 76 15.09 5.18 8.92
CA ASN A 76 16.37 5.86 9.11
C ASN A 76 16.90 6.52 7.84
N GLY A 77 16.22 6.35 6.70
CA GLY A 77 16.51 7.04 5.46
C GLY A 77 17.70 6.48 4.69
N THR A 78 17.83 5.16 4.62
CA THR A 78 18.82 4.51 3.73
C THR A 78 18.53 4.84 2.27
N GLU A 79 19.56 4.80 1.41
CA GLU A 79 19.44 5.11 -0.03
C GLU A 79 18.47 4.17 -0.76
N ASP A 80 18.34 2.93 -0.31
CA ASP A 80 17.48 1.90 -0.89
C ASP A 80 16.04 1.89 -0.30
N ALA A 81 15.68 2.87 0.54
CA ALA A 81 14.35 2.94 1.11
C ALA A 81 13.29 3.18 0.02
N PRO A 82 12.20 2.38 -0.04
CA PRO A 82 11.11 2.63 -0.95
C PRO A 82 10.37 3.91 -0.60
N GLN A 83 9.52 4.40 -1.52
CA GLN A 83 8.64 5.52 -1.21
C GLN A 83 7.74 5.19 -0.02
N MET A 84 7.83 6.00 1.01
CA MET A 84 7.02 5.90 2.22
C MET A 84 6.04 7.06 2.35
N ILE A 85 4.95 6.82 3.08
CA ILE A 85 3.84 7.79 3.20
C ILE A 85 4.28 9.15 3.75
N HIS A 86 5.23 9.21 4.67
CA HIS A 86 5.68 10.47 5.30
C HIS A 86 6.52 11.36 4.38
N THR A 87 7.08 10.83 3.29
CA THR A 87 7.81 11.64 2.29
C THR A 87 7.00 11.91 1.02
N LEU A 88 5.83 11.26 0.88
CA LEU A 88 5.03 11.28 -0.34
C LEU A 88 4.60 12.68 -0.77
N VAL A 89 4.17 13.53 0.16
CA VAL A 89 3.75 14.90 -0.17
C VAL A 89 4.91 15.69 -0.75
N LYS A 90 6.08 15.60 -0.12
CA LYS A 90 7.29 16.31 -0.58
C LYS A 90 7.74 15.83 -1.95
N ASP A 91 7.77 14.51 -2.14
CA ASP A 91 8.42 13.90 -3.30
C ASP A 91 7.49 13.85 -4.52
N LYS A 92 6.19 13.61 -4.31
CA LYS A 92 5.23 13.34 -5.40
C LYS A 92 4.18 14.44 -5.59
N ILE A 93 3.81 15.20 -4.56
CA ILE A 93 2.75 16.19 -4.63
C ILE A 93 3.30 17.62 -4.77
N ALA A 94 4.26 17.99 -3.92
CA ALA A 94 4.84 19.31 -3.91
C ALA A 94 5.40 19.79 -5.27
N PRO A 95 5.97 18.92 -6.12
CA PRO A 95 6.45 19.33 -7.45
C PRO A 95 5.38 19.90 -8.37
N PHE A 96 4.10 19.59 -8.16
CA PHE A 96 2.98 20.10 -8.96
C PHE A 96 2.38 21.39 -8.39
N ILE A 97 2.53 21.62 -7.07
CA ILE A 97 1.93 22.79 -6.40
C ILE A 97 2.55 24.09 -6.95
N GLY A 98 1.66 24.97 -7.40
CA GLY A 98 2.06 26.28 -7.95
C GLY A 98 2.48 26.28 -9.42
N LYS A 99 2.62 25.13 -10.05
CA LYS A 99 2.89 25.03 -11.50
C LYS A 99 1.60 24.87 -12.31
N GLU A 100 0.65 24.13 -11.75
CA GLU A 100 -0.62 23.81 -12.39
C GLU A 100 -1.77 23.97 -11.40
N LYS A 101 -3.00 23.99 -11.90
CA LYS A 101 -4.19 23.95 -11.05
C LYS A 101 -4.30 22.53 -10.48
N THR A 102 -3.84 22.36 -9.26
CA THR A 102 -3.75 21.06 -8.58
C THR A 102 -4.78 20.99 -7.47
N ALA A 103 -5.54 19.90 -7.44
CA ALA A 103 -6.39 19.52 -6.32
C ALA A 103 -5.87 18.19 -5.76
N VAL A 104 -5.64 18.12 -4.45
CA VAL A 104 -5.22 16.92 -3.75
C VAL A 104 -6.41 16.36 -2.99
N LEU A 105 -6.83 15.14 -3.35
CA LEU A 105 -7.93 14.46 -2.69
C LEU A 105 -7.37 13.35 -1.81
N VAL A 106 -7.47 13.50 -0.50
CA VAL A 106 -7.03 12.49 0.47
C VAL A 106 -8.26 11.75 0.99
N ILE A 107 -8.31 10.46 0.72
CA ILE A 107 -9.39 9.58 1.19
C ILE A 107 -8.78 8.61 2.20
N ASP A 108 -8.98 8.93 3.47
CA ASP A 108 -8.50 8.13 4.58
C ASP A 108 -9.27 6.80 4.67
N ASN A 109 -8.58 5.73 5.03
CA ASN A 109 -9.14 4.39 5.19
C ASN A 109 -9.77 3.77 3.93
N LEU A 110 -9.48 4.29 2.74
CA LEU A 110 -9.86 3.66 1.49
C LEU A 110 -8.88 2.54 1.15
N ARG A 111 -9.35 1.29 1.11
CA ARG A 111 -8.53 0.15 0.73
C ARG A 111 -8.30 0.11 -0.79
N PHE A 112 -7.21 -0.53 -1.20
CA PHE A 112 -6.84 -0.62 -2.61
C PHE A 112 -7.86 -1.42 -3.45
N ASP A 113 -8.47 -2.46 -2.89
CA ASP A 113 -9.58 -3.20 -3.52
C ASP A 113 -10.80 -2.29 -3.77
N GLN A 114 -11.16 -1.45 -2.80
CA GLN A 114 -12.23 -0.46 -2.96
C GLN A 114 -11.89 0.58 -4.03
N TRP A 115 -10.64 1.03 -4.07
CA TRP A 115 -10.16 1.90 -5.14
C TRP A 115 -10.33 1.24 -6.51
N LYS A 116 -9.91 -0.02 -6.67
CA LYS A 116 -10.05 -0.76 -7.92
C LYS A 116 -11.50 -0.94 -8.37
N MET A 117 -12.46 -0.99 -7.45
CA MET A 117 -13.89 -1.00 -7.76
C MET A 117 -14.41 0.36 -8.22
N ILE A 118 -13.86 1.45 -7.70
CA ILE A 118 -14.28 2.83 -8.01
C ILE A 118 -13.58 3.35 -9.28
N GLU A 119 -12.35 2.96 -9.53
CA GLU A 119 -11.51 3.42 -10.65
C GLU A 119 -12.24 3.38 -12.01
N PRO A 120 -12.96 2.32 -12.42
CA PRO A 120 -13.69 2.29 -13.69
C PRO A 120 -14.81 3.33 -13.80
N ILE A 121 -15.37 3.76 -12.68
CA ILE A 121 -16.40 4.81 -12.63
C ILE A 121 -15.74 6.18 -12.83
N LEU A 122 -14.65 6.44 -12.13
CA LEU A 122 -13.90 7.70 -12.22
C LEU A 122 -13.23 7.89 -13.57
N SER A 123 -12.78 6.82 -14.22
CA SER A 123 -12.15 6.87 -15.55
C SER A 123 -13.07 7.41 -16.66
N ARG A 124 -14.37 7.54 -16.40
CA ARG A 124 -15.32 8.24 -17.30
C ARG A 124 -15.17 9.75 -17.29
N TYR A 125 -14.54 10.30 -16.23
CA TYR A 125 -14.42 11.74 -15.99
C TYR A 125 -12.97 12.21 -15.92
N PHE A 126 -12.05 11.29 -15.60
CA PHE A 126 -10.63 11.57 -15.39
C PHE A 126 -9.77 10.58 -16.14
N THR A 127 -8.66 11.04 -16.66
CA THR A 127 -7.60 10.18 -17.20
C THR A 127 -6.61 9.87 -16.09
N LYS A 128 -6.38 8.59 -15.81
CA LYS A 128 -5.33 8.17 -14.89
C LYS A 128 -3.97 8.24 -15.62
N GLU A 129 -3.06 9.03 -15.11
CA GLU A 129 -1.70 9.14 -15.65
C GLU A 129 -0.73 8.21 -14.93
N GLU A 130 -0.86 8.09 -13.61
CA GLU A 130 0.04 7.27 -12.79
C GLU A 130 -0.76 6.62 -11.64
N GLU A 131 -0.30 5.45 -11.21
CA GLU A 131 -0.76 4.77 -10.01
C GLU A 131 0.46 4.18 -9.31
N GLU A 132 0.59 4.46 -8.02
CA GLU A 132 1.71 3.98 -7.22
C GLU A 132 1.22 3.43 -5.89
N ILE A 133 1.76 2.29 -5.49
CA ILE A 133 1.60 1.72 -4.16
C ILE A 133 2.81 2.13 -3.33
N VAL A 134 2.57 2.69 -2.16
CA VAL A 134 3.63 3.15 -1.25
C VAL A 134 3.53 2.46 0.10
N PHE A 135 4.64 2.40 0.82
CA PHE A 135 4.65 1.83 2.17
C PHE A 135 4.18 2.86 3.20
N SER A 136 3.34 2.42 4.11
CA SER A 136 2.97 3.23 5.27
C SER A 136 4.01 3.12 6.37
N ILE A 137 3.99 4.08 7.29
CA ILE A 137 4.72 3.93 8.57
C ILE A 137 3.96 3.00 9.52
N LEU A 138 4.65 2.46 10.49
CA LEU A 138 4.08 1.66 11.57
C LEU A 138 4.08 2.45 12.90
N PRO A 139 2.97 2.40 13.65
CA PRO A 139 1.69 1.80 13.30
C PRO A 139 0.96 2.56 12.20
N THR A 140 0.12 1.86 11.43
CA THR A 140 -0.66 2.44 10.33
C THR A 140 -1.88 3.25 10.79
N ALA A 141 -2.06 3.41 12.11
CA ALA A 141 -3.19 4.13 12.67
C ALA A 141 -3.24 5.58 12.16
N THR A 142 -4.46 6.06 11.90
CA THR A 142 -4.73 7.35 11.25
C THR A 142 -3.99 8.53 11.89
N HIS A 143 -3.98 8.63 13.21
CA HIS A 143 -3.35 9.73 13.94
C HIS A 143 -1.81 9.73 13.81
N TYR A 144 -1.17 8.60 13.53
CA TYR A 144 0.25 8.53 13.21
C TYR A 144 0.50 8.72 11.71
N ALA A 145 -0.08 7.86 10.88
CA ALA A 145 0.20 7.81 9.45
C ALA A 145 -0.27 9.06 8.71
N ARG A 146 -1.49 9.56 8.97
CA ARG A 146 -2.01 10.77 8.34
C ARG A 146 -1.23 12.02 8.79
N ASN A 147 -0.91 12.12 10.08
CA ASN A 147 -0.11 13.23 10.56
C ASN A 147 1.29 13.23 9.97
N ALA A 148 1.93 12.06 9.85
CA ALA A 148 3.21 11.92 9.18
C ALA A 148 3.15 12.30 7.70
N PHE A 149 2.09 11.91 6.99
CA PHE A 149 1.85 12.27 5.59
C PHE A 149 1.84 13.79 5.39
N PHE A 150 1.05 14.52 6.18
CA PHE A 150 0.96 15.98 6.05
C PHE A 150 2.17 16.73 6.60
N ALA A 151 2.77 16.25 7.68
CA ALA A 151 3.92 16.88 8.30
C ALA A 151 5.24 16.66 7.53
N GLY A 152 5.28 15.62 6.69
CA GLY A 152 6.54 15.22 6.05
C GLY A 152 7.59 14.71 7.05
N LEU A 153 7.15 14.19 8.19
CA LEU A 153 8.00 13.77 9.31
C LEU A 153 7.47 12.47 9.92
N LEU A 154 8.36 11.68 10.48
CA LEU A 154 7.96 10.58 11.36
C LEU A 154 7.33 11.12 12.67
N PRO A 155 6.49 10.33 13.36
CA PRO A 155 5.81 10.75 14.60
C PRO A 155 6.77 11.34 15.64
N SER A 156 7.92 10.70 15.89
CA SER A 156 8.96 11.23 16.79
C SER A 156 9.54 12.57 16.35
N GLY A 157 9.60 12.80 15.04
CA GLY A 157 10.02 14.08 14.46
C GLY A 157 8.97 15.18 14.65
N ILE A 158 7.68 14.83 14.56
CA ILE A 158 6.57 15.74 14.81
C ILE A 158 6.56 16.15 16.28
N GLU A 159 6.64 15.19 17.21
CA GLU A 159 6.70 15.43 18.64
C GLU A 159 7.87 16.37 19.01
N LYS A 160 9.05 16.09 18.48
CA LYS A 160 10.24 16.89 18.74
C LYS A 160 10.15 18.32 18.20
N ARG A 161 9.59 18.48 17.00
CA ARG A 161 9.55 19.78 16.30
C ARG A 161 8.33 20.62 16.67
N PHE A 162 7.22 19.97 17.00
CA PHE A 162 5.94 20.60 17.32
C PHE A 162 5.31 20.05 18.60
N PRO A 163 6.00 20.12 19.74
CA PRO A 163 5.57 19.48 20.98
C PRO A 163 4.21 19.97 21.48
N THR A 164 3.83 21.20 21.15
CA THR A 164 2.52 21.75 21.53
C THR A 164 1.34 21.23 20.71
N LEU A 165 1.63 20.64 19.53
CA LEU A 165 0.62 20.07 18.65
C LEU A 165 0.56 18.53 18.80
N TRP A 166 1.54 17.95 19.45
CA TRP A 166 1.57 16.50 19.71
C TRP A 166 0.66 16.18 20.89
N LYS A 167 -0.21 15.22 20.70
CA LYS A 167 -1.02 14.63 21.76
C LYS A 167 -0.84 13.13 21.73
N ASN A 168 -0.64 12.51 22.89
CA ASN A 168 -0.69 11.07 23.03
C ASN A 168 -2.14 10.59 23.11
N GLU A 169 -2.37 9.31 22.87
CA GLU A 169 -3.72 8.71 22.94
C GLU A 169 -4.36 8.86 24.33
N ASP A 170 -3.52 8.95 25.36
CA ASP A 170 -3.95 9.06 26.77
C ASP A 170 -4.21 10.53 27.21
N ASP A 171 -4.05 11.50 26.31
CA ASP A 171 -4.21 12.94 26.60
C ASP A 171 -5.64 13.46 26.36
N GLU A 172 -6.67 12.60 26.29
CA GLU A 172 -8.09 12.97 26.18
C GLU A 172 -8.78 13.20 27.53
#